data_27e0c14f866d94fa64bde53b51928f12
#
_entry.id   27e0c14f866d94fa64bde53b51928f12
#
_cell.length_a   1.000
_cell.length_b   1.000
_cell.length_c   1.000
_cell.angle_alpha   90.00
_cell.angle_beta   90.00
_cell.angle_gamma   90.00
#
_symmetry.space_group_name_H-M   'P 1'
#
loop_
_entity.id
_entity.type
_entity.pdbx_description
1 polymer ?
#
loop_
_entity_poly.entity_id
_entity_poly.type
_entity_poly.pdbx_seq_one_letter_code
_entity_poly.pdbx_strand_id
1 'polypeptide(L)'
;LLSGDGVSSRNFGEIWHYFEQKIEYPVSVFHVHQFDKIPLHDFDVLIMPEGNYTKLFKQVTVPSDAMKKDLKSVAPIKNIPPSKLLTWIKAGGRLILVGSAMDKFVDQKGFGLVKYESETAKKAAEKYEKEKKLQDRLQKYDQRDRYKLRDKNYGTILKVKLDNTHPLAFGYDNNYFTLKLRSKVYPYLSKGWNVGIVENNSAHIAGYMGSRVKKELKNALIFGVQDMDKGNVTYLGDNPLFRAFWYNGNVLFGNAVFIVGL
;
A
#
# COMPACT_ATOMS: atom_id res chain seq x y z
N LEU A 1 -2.80 -15.27 1.78
CA LEU A 1 -1.76 -14.48 1.15
C LEU A 1 -1.87 -14.58 -0.38
N LEU A 2 -1.94 -13.44 -1.07
CA LEU A 2 -1.97 -13.40 -2.54
C LEU A 2 -0.57 -13.50 -3.15
N SER A 3 -0.48 -14.22 -4.27
CA SER A 3 0.75 -14.47 -5.04
C SER A 3 0.50 -14.34 -6.54
N GLY A 4 1.56 -14.46 -7.35
CA GLY A 4 1.48 -14.59 -8.80
C GLY A 4 1.57 -13.29 -9.57
N ASP A 5 1.01 -13.27 -10.79
CA ASP A 5 1.18 -12.17 -11.74
C ASP A 5 0.75 -10.81 -11.20
N GLY A 6 1.67 -9.85 -11.26
CA GLY A 6 1.48 -8.51 -10.76
C GLY A 6 1.81 -8.32 -9.27
N VAL A 7 2.00 -9.40 -8.52
CA VAL A 7 2.49 -9.35 -7.14
C VAL A 7 4.00 -9.26 -7.13
N SER A 8 4.58 -8.43 -6.29
CA SER A 8 6.02 -8.37 -6.07
C SER A 8 6.49 -9.68 -5.43
N SER A 9 7.29 -10.48 -6.17
CA SER A 9 7.85 -11.74 -5.64
C SER A 9 8.70 -11.52 -4.40
N ARG A 10 9.40 -10.37 -4.32
CA ARG A 10 10.19 -9.99 -3.14
C ARG A 10 9.28 -9.80 -1.92
N ASN A 11 8.28 -8.93 -2.03
CA ASN A 11 7.42 -8.62 -0.87
C ASN A 11 6.56 -9.82 -0.49
N PHE A 12 6.10 -10.62 -1.46
CA PHE A 12 5.46 -11.90 -1.18
C PHE A 12 6.39 -12.81 -0.36
N GLY A 13 7.65 -12.98 -0.80
CA GLY A 13 8.63 -13.82 -0.12
C GLY A 13 8.98 -13.32 1.29
N GLU A 14 9.01 -11.99 1.51
CA GLU A 14 9.23 -11.40 2.84
C GLU A 14 8.09 -11.74 3.80
N ILE A 15 6.84 -11.66 3.32
CA ILE A 15 5.66 -11.99 4.12
C ILE A 15 5.59 -13.51 4.36
N TRP A 16 5.82 -14.32 3.33
CA TRP A 16 5.85 -15.77 3.45
C TRP A 16 6.93 -16.24 4.44
N HIS A 17 8.15 -15.68 4.32
CA HIS A 17 9.24 -15.93 5.26
C HIS A 17 8.89 -15.55 6.70
N TYR A 18 8.14 -14.47 6.91
CA TYR A 18 7.67 -14.08 8.23
C TYR A 18 6.79 -15.18 8.84
N PHE A 19 5.81 -15.67 8.09
CA PHE A 19 4.92 -16.72 8.57
C PHE A 19 5.65 -18.04 8.79
N GLU A 20 6.45 -18.48 7.82
CA GLU A 20 7.06 -19.81 7.84
C GLU A 20 8.29 -19.87 8.75
N GLN A 21 9.18 -18.87 8.70
CA GLN A 21 10.48 -18.93 9.36
C GLN A 21 10.56 -18.12 10.66
N LYS A 22 9.69 -17.13 10.87
CA LYS A 22 9.76 -16.30 12.07
C LYS A 22 8.77 -16.71 13.14
N ILE A 23 7.57 -17.08 12.76
CA ILE A 23 6.49 -17.41 13.70
C ILE A 23 5.94 -18.83 13.55
N GLU A 24 6.44 -19.60 12.55
CA GLU A 24 6.05 -20.99 12.28
C GLU A 24 4.51 -21.15 12.19
N TYR A 25 3.85 -20.19 11.54
CA TYR A 25 2.39 -20.15 11.44
C TYR A 25 1.96 -20.48 10.01
N PRO A 26 1.04 -21.44 9.80
CA PRO A 26 0.61 -21.83 8.46
C PRO A 26 -0.17 -20.70 7.78
N VAL A 27 0.14 -20.45 6.50
CA VAL A 27 -0.55 -19.48 5.67
C VAL A 27 -0.99 -20.10 4.35
N SER A 28 -2.26 -19.93 3.99
CA SER A 28 -2.77 -20.35 2.67
C SER A 28 -2.34 -19.36 1.60
N VAL A 29 -1.74 -19.86 0.51
CA VAL A 29 -1.28 -19.06 -0.62
C VAL A 29 -2.20 -19.25 -1.81
N PHE A 30 -2.70 -18.16 -2.37
CA PHE A 30 -3.55 -18.18 -3.56
C PHE A 30 -2.96 -17.32 -4.67
N HIS A 31 -3.00 -17.85 -5.88
CA HIS A 31 -2.60 -17.08 -7.05
C HIS A 31 -3.71 -16.08 -7.43
N VAL A 32 -3.32 -14.85 -7.81
CA VAL A 32 -4.27 -13.79 -8.18
C VAL A 32 -5.26 -14.19 -9.29
N HIS A 33 -4.88 -15.11 -10.20
CA HIS A 33 -5.78 -15.66 -11.21
C HIS A 33 -6.93 -16.50 -10.65
N GLN A 34 -6.79 -17.01 -9.43
CA GLN A 34 -7.76 -17.84 -8.75
C GLN A 34 -8.62 -17.03 -7.78
N PHE A 35 -8.48 -15.73 -7.75
CA PHE A 35 -9.12 -14.90 -6.72
C PHE A 35 -10.66 -15.05 -6.70
N ASP A 36 -11.29 -15.17 -7.85
CA ASP A 36 -12.74 -15.39 -7.94
C ASP A 36 -13.20 -16.73 -7.30
N LYS A 37 -12.29 -17.68 -7.22
CA LYS A 37 -12.50 -19.02 -6.64
C LYS A 37 -12.14 -19.12 -5.16
N ILE A 38 -11.47 -18.09 -4.59
CA ILE A 38 -11.11 -18.11 -3.18
C ILE A 38 -12.40 -18.09 -2.33
N PRO A 39 -12.59 -19.07 -1.45
CA PRO A 39 -13.70 -19.08 -0.50
C PRO A 39 -13.38 -18.10 0.63
N LEU A 40 -13.53 -16.78 0.37
CA LEU A 40 -13.13 -15.74 1.33
C LEU A 40 -13.78 -15.89 2.70
N HIS A 41 -14.96 -16.55 2.77
CA HIS A 41 -15.67 -16.78 4.05
C HIS A 41 -14.98 -17.79 4.98
N ASP A 42 -14.02 -18.57 4.45
CA ASP A 42 -13.21 -19.52 5.24
C ASP A 42 -11.95 -18.85 5.84
N PHE A 43 -11.73 -17.57 5.53
CA PHE A 43 -10.53 -16.85 5.96
C PHE A 43 -10.87 -15.56 6.71
N ASP A 44 -10.20 -15.36 7.84
CA ASP A 44 -10.33 -14.13 8.63
C ASP A 44 -9.53 -12.99 8.06
N VAL A 45 -8.36 -13.28 7.46
CA VAL A 45 -7.40 -12.28 6.98
C VAL A 45 -7.00 -12.55 5.54
N LEU A 46 -7.10 -11.49 4.70
CA LEU A 46 -6.54 -11.46 3.36
C LEU A 46 -5.38 -10.47 3.30
N ILE A 47 -4.20 -10.95 2.90
CA ILE A 47 -3.02 -10.11 2.76
C ILE A 47 -2.72 -9.91 1.27
N MET A 48 -2.65 -8.64 0.86
CA MET A 48 -2.25 -8.20 -0.47
C MET A 48 -0.84 -7.59 -0.41
N PRO A 49 0.20 -8.32 -0.81
CA PRO A 49 1.57 -7.81 -0.89
C PRO A 49 1.69 -6.63 -1.84
N GLU A 50 2.85 -5.96 -1.85
CA GLU A 50 3.14 -4.99 -2.92
C GLU A 50 2.92 -5.59 -4.30
N GLY A 51 2.33 -4.81 -5.20
CA GLY A 51 2.04 -5.31 -6.54
C GLY A 51 1.24 -4.36 -7.41
N ASN A 52 1.10 -4.75 -8.68
CA ASN A 52 0.24 -4.08 -9.62
C ASN A 52 -1.03 -4.91 -9.86
N TYR A 53 -2.06 -4.63 -9.10
CA TYR A 53 -3.35 -5.32 -9.16
C TYR A 53 -4.30 -4.78 -10.24
N THR A 54 -3.80 -4.07 -11.25
CA THR A 54 -4.64 -3.47 -12.30
C THR A 54 -5.50 -4.50 -13.01
N LYS A 55 -4.98 -5.69 -13.25
CA LYS A 55 -5.70 -6.78 -13.90
C LYS A 55 -6.86 -7.33 -13.06
N LEU A 56 -6.77 -7.25 -11.72
CA LEU A 56 -7.85 -7.69 -10.83
C LEU A 56 -9.06 -6.74 -10.84
N PHE A 57 -8.84 -5.45 -11.14
CA PHE A 57 -9.85 -4.40 -11.02
C PHE A 57 -10.30 -3.81 -12.38
N LYS A 58 -9.70 -4.21 -13.49
CA LYS A 58 -10.14 -3.78 -14.85
C LYS A 58 -11.02 -4.85 -15.48
N GLN A 59 -12.13 -4.41 -16.12
CA GLN A 59 -12.79 -5.25 -17.11
C GLN A 59 -11.77 -5.50 -18.23
N VAL A 60 -11.36 -6.74 -18.40
CA VAL A 60 -10.62 -7.14 -19.60
C VAL A 60 -11.63 -7.16 -20.72
N THR A 61 -11.66 -6.12 -21.56
CA THR A 61 -12.26 -6.21 -22.89
C THR A 61 -11.50 -7.30 -23.63
N VAL A 62 -12.17 -8.41 -23.90
CA VAL A 62 -11.60 -9.55 -24.63
C VAL A 62 -11.11 -9.00 -25.98
N PRO A 63 -9.82 -9.20 -26.34
CA PRO A 63 -9.33 -8.77 -27.64
C PRO A 63 -10.16 -9.41 -28.77
N SER A 64 -10.24 -8.73 -29.92
CA SER A 64 -10.92 -9.20 -31.12
C SER A 64 -10.52 -10.62 -31.49
N ASP A 65 -11.38 -11.32 -32.19
CA ASP A 65 -11.28 -12.77 -32.51
C ASP A 65 -9.94 -13.24 -33.11
N ALA A 66 -9.14 -12.33 -33.68
CA ALA A 66 -7.81 -12.61 -34.19
C ALA A 66 -6.78 -12.99 -33.09
N MET A 67 -6.91 -12.48 -31.88
CA MET A 67 -6.02 -12.77 -30.73
C MET A 67 -6.44 -13.99 -29.92
N LYS A 68 -7.63 -14.52 -30.14
CA LYS A 68 -8.13 -15.71 -29.42
C LYS A 68 -7.44 -17.01 -29.80
N LYS A 69 -6.78 -17.06 -30.97
CA LYS A 69 -6.14 -18.28 -31.48
C LYS A 69 -4.87 -18.69 -30.70
N ASP A 70 -4.11 -17.72 -30.18
CA ASP A 70 -2.85 -17.97 -29.49
C ASP A 70 -2.97 -18.03 -27.96
N LEU A 71 -4.12 -17.64 -27.41
CA LEU A 71 -4.37 -17.54 -25.95
C LEU A 71 -5.22 -18.68 -25.38
N LYS A 72 -5.33 -19.82 -26.08
CA LYS A 72 -6.18 -20.96 -25.65
C LYS A 72 -5.81 -21.59 -24.31
N SER A 73 -4.68 -21.21 -23.68
CA SER A 73 -4.20 -21.83 -22.43
C SER A 73 -4.30 -20.92 -21.20
N VAL A 74 -4.62 -19.65 -21.34
CA VAL A 74 -4.72 -18.74 -20.19
C VAL A 74 -6.19 -18.40 -19.92
N ALA A 75 -6.72 -18.92 -18.81
CA ALA A 75 -8.05 -18.56 -18.38
C ALA A 75 -8.16 -17.02 -18.18
N PRO A 76 -9.20 -16.36 -18.68
CA PRO A 76 -9.37 -14.93 -18.50
C PRO A 76 -9.46 -14.62 -17.00
N ILE A 77 -8.67 -13.64 -16.55
CA ILE A 77 -8.75 -13.13 -15.17
C ILE A 77 -10.14 -12.50 -15.06
N LYS A 78 -11.04 -13.15 -14.32
CA LYS A 78 -12.33 -12.56 -13.98
C LYS A 78 -12.09 -11.44 -12.99
N ASN A 79 -12.63 -10.26 -13.31
CA ASN A 79 -12.56 -9.09 -12.44
C ASN A 79 -13.16 -9.40 -11.08
N ILE A 80 -12.48 -8.92 -10.06
CA ILE A 80 -13.07 -8.84 -8.73
C ILE A 80 -13.82 -7.52 -8.67
N PRO A 81 -15.14 -7.51 -8.55
CA PRO A 81 -15.79 -6.29 -8.19
C PRO A 81 -15.28 -5.87 -6.80
N PRO A 82 -14.90 -4.61 -6.61
CA PRO A 82 -14.61 -4.08 -5.26
C PRO A 82 -15.72 -4.41 -4.26
N SER A 83 -16.94 -4.61 -4.74
CA SER A 83 -18.11 -5.04 -3.96
C SER A 83 -17.92 -6.40 -3.27
N LYS A 84 -17.28 -7.40 -3.90
CA LYS A 84 -17.04 -8.71 -3.26
C LYS A 84 -16.12 -8.60 -2.04
N LEU A 85 -15.05 -7.81 -2.18
CA LEU A 85 -14.15 -7.53 -1.06
C LEU A 85 -14.86 -6.74 0.05
N LEU A 86 -15.60 -5.69 -0.32
CA LEU A 86 -16.35 -4.88 0.65
C LEU A 86 -17.37 -5.73 1.42
N THR A 87 -18.10 -6.61 0.74
CA THR A 87 -19.08 -7.50 1.40
C THR A 87 -18.38 -8.43 2.39
N TRP A 88 -17.26 -9.02 2.01
CA TRP A 88 -16.48 -9.88 2.88
C TRP A 88 -15.90 -9.14 4.09
N ILE A 89 -15.32 -7.93 3.87
CA ILE A 89 -14.80 -7.10 4.97
C ILE A 89 -15.93 -6.76 5.95
N LYS A 90 -17.07 -6.29 5.45
CA LYS A 90 -18.23 -5.94 6.28
C LYS A 90 -18.80 -7.13 7.08
N ALA A 91 -18.62 -8.33 6.59
CA ALA A 91 -19.02 -9.56 7.29
C ALA A 91 -18.04 -10.00 8.40
N GLY A 92 -16.88 -9.34 8.53
CA GLY A 92 -15.86 -9.62 9.54
C GLY A 92 -14.45 -9.88 8.98
N GLY A 93 -14.29 -9.89 7.65
CA GLY A 93 -12.98 -10.08 7.03
C GLY A 93 -12.03 -8.92 7.29
N ARG A 94 -10.75 -9.22 7.43
CA ARG A 94 -9.67 -8.24 7.65
C ARG A 94 -8.75 -8.19 6.45
N LEU A 95 -8.67 -7.03 5.79
CA LEU A 95 -7.84 -6.82 4.60
C LEU A 95 -6.56 -6.08 4.97
N ILE A 96 -5.40 -6.65 4.68
CA ILE A 96 -4.10 -6.00 4.87
C ILE A 96 -3.51 -5.65 3.51
N LEU A 97 -3.27 -4.35 3.29
CA LEU A 97 -2.71 -3.80 2.07
C LEU A 97 -1.28 -3.32 2.32
N VAL A 98 -0.30 -3.87 1.60
CA VAL A 98 1.12 -3.49 1.75
C VAL A 98 1.58 -2.67 0.55
N GLY A 99 2.18 -1.52 0.82
CA GLY A 99 2.84 -0.65 -0.16
C GLY A 99 1.97 -0.33 -1.37
N SER A 100 2.38 -0.77 -2.57
CA SER A 100 1.66 -0.47 -3.81
C SER A 100 0.30 -1.15 -3.96
N ALA A 101 -0.04 -2.15 -3.15
CA ALA A 101 -1.39 -2.68 -3.13
C ALA A 101 -2.43 -1.60 -2.81
N MET A 102 -2.07 -0.64 -1.95
CA MET A 102 -2.93 0.49 -1.59
C MET A 102 -3.36 1.35 -2.79
N ASP A 103 -2.56 1.40 -3.86
CA ASP A 103 -2.81 2.25 -5.03
C ASP A 103 -4.16 1.99 -5.71
N LYS A 104 -4.67 0.79 -5.57
CA LYS A 104 -5.95 0.37 -6.18
C LYS A 104 -7.17 0.75 -5.35
N PHE A 105 -6.95 1.13 -4.11
CA PHE A 105 -8.01 1.49 -3.18
C PHE A 105 -8.13 3.00 -2.96
N VAL A 106 -7.24 3.79 -3.60
CA VAL A 106 -7.33 5.26 -3.59
C VAL A 106 -8.59 5.69 -4.34
N ASP A 107 -9.41 6.53 -3.71
CA ASP A 107 -10.69 7.05 -4.21
C ASP A 107 -11.73 5.97 -4.56
N GLN A 108 -11.55 4.73 -4.05
CA GLN A 108 -12.55 3.69 -4.22
C GLN A 108 -13.69 3.86 -3.21
N LYS A 109 -14.93 3.70 -3.71
CA LYS A 109 -16.13 3.81 -2.86
C LYS A 109 -16.07 2.81 -1.70
N GLY A 110 -16.23 3.34 -0.49
CA GLY A 110 -16.20 2.54 0.75
C GLY A 110 -14.83 2.55 1.44
N PHE A 111 -13.73 2.85 0.74
CA PHE A 111 -12.40 2.94 1.31
C PHE A 111 -12.07 4.38 1.72
N GLY A 112 -11.43 4.56 2.88
CA GLY A 112 -11.05 5.87 3.42
C GLY A 112 -9.77 6.45 2.80
N LEU A 113 -9.08 5.69 1.95
CA LEU A 113 -7.88 6.15 1.29
C LEU A 113 -8.23 7.05 0.11
N VAL A 114 -7.97 8.34 0.26
CA VAL A 114 -8.28 9.38 -0.73
C VAL A 114 -7.00 9.95 -1.33
N LYS A 115 -7.10 10.50 -2.54
CA LYS A 115 -5.97 11.20 -3.16
C LYS A 115 -5.79 12.59 -2.59
N TYR A 116 -6.87 13.24 -2.25
CA TYR A 116 -6.90 14.59 -1.68
C TYR A 116 -7.90 14.65 -0.54
N GLU A 117 -7.54 15.34 0.54
CA GLU A 117 -8.39 15.51 1.73
C GLU A 117 -9.55 16.48 1.47
N SER A 118 -9.39 17.44 0.54
CA SER A 118 -10.38 18.47 0.25
C SER A 118 -10.24 19.01 -1.18
N GLU A 119 -11.25 19.71 -1.68
CA GLU A 119 -11.20 20.42 -2.97
C GLU A 119 -10.10 21.49 -2.98
N THR A 120 -9.81 22.13 -1.85
CA THR A 120 -8.71 23.08 -1.72
C THR A 120 -7.36 22.39 -1.92
N ALA A 121 -7.15 21.23 -1.28
CA ALA A 121 -5.94 20.41 -1.45
C ALA A 121 -5.78 19.93 -2.89
N LYS A 122 -6.87 19.54 -3.56
CA LYS A 122 -6.89 19.17 -4.97
C LYS A 122 -6.46 20.31 -5.88
N LYS A 123 -7.03 21.50 -5.71
CA LYS A 123 -6.66 22.70 -6.48
C LYS A 123 -5.20 23.09 -6.26
N ALA A 124 -4.71 23.01 -5.02
CA ALA A 124 -3.31 23.27 -4.70
C ALA A 124 -2.37 22.26 -5.40
N ALA A 125 -2.73 20.97 -5.41
CA ALA A 125 -1.99 19.92 -6.09
C ALA A 125 -1.99 20.13 -7.62
N GLU A 126 -3.10 20.50 -8.23
CA GLU A 126 -3.20 20.81 -9.66
C GLU A 126 -2.34 22.01 -10.04
N LYS A 127 -2.32 23.07 -9.22
CA LYS A 127 -1.44 24.22 -9.40
C LYS A 127 0.03 23.81 -9.32
N TYR A 128 0.39 23.03 -8.30
CA TYR A 128 1.74 22.49 -8.14
C TYR A 128 2.19 21.65 -9.33
N GLU A 129 1.33 20.77 -9.85
CA GLU A 129 1.63 19.96 -11.04
C GLU A 129 1.83 20.79 -12.30
N LYS A 130 1.08 21.88 -12.48
CA LYS A 130 1.26 22.82 -13.59
C LYS A 130 2.62 23.55 -13.48
N GLU A 131 2.94 24.05 -12.31
CA GLU A 131 4.23 24.71 -12.04
C GLU A 131 5.41 23.73 -12.23
N LYS A 132 5.26 22.49 -11.76
CA LYS A 132 6.24 21.42 -11.95
C LYS A 132 6.51 21.16 -13.43
N LYS A 133 5.44 20.98 -14.23
CA LYS A 133 5.56 20.79 -15.69
C LYS A 133 6.24 21.96 -16.38
N LEU A 134 5.96 23.20 -15.98
CA LEU A 134 6.63 24.38 -16.52
C LEU A 134 8.12 24.37 -16.16
N GLN A 135 8.46 24.14 -14.90
CA GLN A 135 9.85 24.03 -14.46
C GLN A 135 10.61 22.91 -15.19
N ASP A 136 9.96 21.78 -15.46
CA ASP A 136 10.56 20.66 -16.17
C ASP A 136 10.85 20.99 -17.64
N ARG A 137 10.07 21.90 -18.27
CA ARG A 137 10.34 22.40 -19.63
C ARG A 137 11.50 23.42 -19.68
N LEU A 138 11.74 24.13 -18.60
CA LEU A 138 12.77 25.17 -18.50
C LEU A 138 14.11 24.65 -17.94
N GLN A 139 14.28 23.34 -17.86
CA GLN A 139 15.50 22.72 -17.33
C GLN A 139 16.70 22.99 -18.23
N LYS A 140 17.83 23.35 -17.61
CA LYS A 140 19.11 23.40 -18.31
C LYS A 140 19.61 21.96 -18.53
N TYR A 141 20.18 21.72 -19.73
CA TYR A 141 20.65 20.39 -20.12
C TYR A 141 21.74 19.84 -19.20
N ASP A 142 22.67 20.68 -18.76
CA ASP A 142 23.76 20.31 -17.83
C ASP A 142 23.27 19.87 -16.44
N GLN A 143 22.02 20.25 -16.05
CA GLN A 143 21.43 19.95 -14.76
C GLN A 143 20.38 18.83 -14.80
N ARG A 144 20.14 18.22 -15.96
CA ARG A 144 19.07 17.23 -16.18
C ARG A 144 19.06 16.09 -15.15
N ASP A 145 20.23 15.60 -14.73
CA ASP A 145 20.31 14.47 -13.81
C ASP A 145 19.98 14.90 -12.37
N ARG A 146 20.36 16.12 -11.96
CA ARG A 146 19.93 16.71 -10.69
C ARG A 146 18.40 16.88 -10.65
N TYR A 147 17.79 17.26 -11.76
CA TYR A 147 16.34 17.41 -11.85
C TYR A 147 15.60 16.07 -11.68
N LYS A 148 16.10 14.99 -12.27
CA LYS A 148 15.54 13.64 -12.11
C LYS A 148 15.59 13.17 -10.66
N LEU A 149 16.63 13.53 -9.92
CA LEU A 149 16.81 13.14 -8.52
C LEU A 149 15.79 13.80 -7.58
N ARG A 150 15.21 14.95 -7.95
CA ARG A 150 14.23 15.66 -7.10
C ARG A 150 12.96 14.86 -6.82
N ASP A 151 12.56 14.00 -7.76
CA ASP A 151 11.35 13.19 -7.69
C ASP A 151 11.61 11.75 -7.21
N LYS A 152 12.83 11.44 -6.80
CA LYS A 152 13.24 10.08 -6.43
C LYS A 152 13.43 9.92 -4.93
N ASN A 153 13.08 8.74 -4.46
CA ASN A 153 13.45 8.21 -3.17
C ASN A 153 14.24 6.92 -3.41
N TYR A 154 15.46 6.84 -2.90
CA TYR A 154 16.34 5.69 -3.06
C TYR A 154 16.52 4.90 -1.76
N GLY A 155 15.58 5.03 -0.85
CA GLY A 155 15.60 4.44 0.46
C GLY A 155 15.90 5.49 1.52
N THR A 156 14.91 5.70 2.38
CA THR A 156 14.97 6.72 3.43
C THR A 156 14.38 6.17 4.71
N ILE A 157 15.10 6.38 5.81
CA ILE A 157 14.59 6.10 7.14
C ILE A 157 13.86 7.34 7.63
N LEU A 158 12.58 7.16 7.97
CA LEU A 158 11.73 8.19 8.52
C LEU A 158 11.33 7.84 9.95
N LYS A 159 11.31 8.85 10.82
CA LYS A 159 10.69 8.76 12.13
C LYS A 159 9.19 9.01 11.98
N VAL A 160 8.39 8.02 12.30
CA VAL A 160 6.93 8.03 12.24
C VAL A 160 6.40 8.25 13.64
N LYS A 161 5.47 9.18 13.80
CA LYS A 161 4.73 9.34 15.05
C LYS A 161 3.63 8.28 15.09
N LEU A 162 3.57 7.51 16.16
CA LEU A 162 2.55 6.48 16.37
C LEU A 162 1.50 6.94 17.37
N ASP A 163 0.26 6.57 17.11
CA ASP A 163 -0.77 6.46 18.13
C ASP A 163 -0.62 5.08 18.79
N ASN A 164 0.11 5.04 19.90
CA ASN A 164 0.40 3.81 20.63
C ASN A 164 -0.78 3.30 21.48
N THR A 165 -1.92 4.00 21.46
CA THR A 165 -3.17 3.53 22.07
C THR A 165 -3.95 2.61 21.14
N HIS A 166 -3.63 2.63 19.83
CA HIS A 166 -4.29 1.79 18.83
C HIS A 166 -3.68 0.37 18.80
N PRO A 167 -4.48 -0.70 18.67
CA PRO A 167 -4.01 -2.11 18.64
C PRO A 167 -2.89 -2.38 17.61
N LEU A 168 -2.90 -1.72 16.45
CA LEU A 168 -1.83 -1.85 15.45
C LEU A 168 -0.45 -1.45 16.01
N ALA A 169 -0.40 -0.50 16.92
CA ALA A 169 0.83 0.00 17.52
C ALA A 169 1.16 -0.67 18.88
N PHE A 170 0.48 -1.76 19.24
CA PHE A 170 0.76 -2.48 20.47
C PHE A 170 2.22 -2.93 20.56
N GLY A 171 2.87 -2.67 21.70
CA GLY A 171 4.28 -2.99 21.94
C GLY A 171 5.26 -1.92 21.44
N TYR A 172 4.76 -0.78 20.94
CA TYR A 172 5.59 0.37 20.57
C TYR A 172 5.34 1.57 21.49
N ASP A 173 6.37 2.39 21.59
CA ASP A 173 6.24 3.76 22.09
C ASP A 173 5.60 4.67 21.04
N ASN A 174 5.63 5.99 21.29
CA ASN A 174 5.06 6.99 20.37
C ASN A 174 5.80 7.15 19.04
N ASN A 175 6.82 6.35 18.77
CA ASN A 175 7.64 6.48 17.58
C ASN A 175 7.95 5.13 16.94
N TYR A 176 7.99 5.14 15.61
CA TYR A 176 8.42 4.02 14.78
C TYR A 176 9.41 4.52 13.72
N PHE A 177 10.35 3.69 13.32
CA PHE A 177 11.25 4.00 12.22
C PHE A 177 10.87 3.15 11.01
N THR A 178 10.42 3.80 9.93
CA THR A 178 10.09 3.12 8.68
C THR A 178 11.19 3.26 7.66
N LEU A 179 11.36 2.22 6.83
CA LEU A 179 12.19 2.29 5.63
C LEU A 179 11.28 2.57 4.42
N LYS A 180 11.25 3.81 4.01
CA LYS A 180 10.49 4.23 2.83
C LYS A 180 11.31 4.04 1.57
N LEU A 181 10.88 3.13 0.68
CA LEU A 181 11.53 2.87 -0.60
C LEU A 181 10.85 3.57 -1.78
N ARG A 182 9.56 3.84 -1.66
CA ARG A 182 8.74 4.43 -2.71
C ARG A 182 8.67 5.94 -2.57
N SER A 183 8.63 6.64 -3.71
CA SER A 183 8.42 8.10 -3.73
C SER A 183 6.96 8.48 -3.43
N LYS A 184 6.01 7.55 -3.59
CA LYS A 184 4.58 7.83 -3.38
C LYS A 184 4.27 8.07 -1.91
N VAL A 185 3.48 9.09 -1.68
CA VAL A 185 2.96 9.51 -0.38
C VAL A 185 1.44 9.43 -0.41
N TYR A 186 0.83 9.03 0.69
CA TYR A 186 -0.62 9.00 0.86
C TYR A 186 -1.02 10.06 1.88
N PRO A 187 -2.08 10.83 1.66
CA PRO A 187 -2.66 11.69 2.68
C PRO A 187 -3.30 10.85 3.81
N TYR A 188 -3.71 11.50 4.86
CA TYR A 188 -4.45 10.84 5.94
C TYR A 188 -5.73 10.18 5.43
N LEU A 189 -6.14 9.12 6.09
CA LEU A 189 -7.42 8.49 5.81
C LEU A 189 -8.54 9.48 6.08
N SER A 190 -9.49 9.59 5.16
CA SER A 190 -10.70 10.37 5.34
C SER A 190 -11.69 9.74 6.34
N LYS A 191 -11.53 8.41 6.56
CA LYS A 191 -12.28 7.60 7.51
C LYS A 191 -11.35 6.55 8.08
N GLY A 192 -11.32 6.40 9.41
CA GLY A 192 -10.47 5.44 10.09
C GLY A 192 -9.39 6.12 10.95
N TRP A 193 -8.46 5.33 11.42
CA TRP A 193 -7.41 5.70 12.36
C TRP A 193 -6.09 5.89 11.62
N ASN A 194 -5.49 7.06 11.74
CA ASN A 194 -4.17 7.37 11.20
C ASN A 194 -3.11 7.02 12.24
N VAL A 195 -2.80 5.74 12.37
CA VAL A 195 -2.00 5.17 13.47
C VAL A 195 -0.53 5.56 13.39
N GLY A 196 0.03 5.60 12.19
CA GLY A 196 1.42 5.98 11.95
C GLY A 196 1.51 7.09 10.92
N ILE A 197 2.02 8.26 11.32
CA ILE A 197 2.01 9.48 10.48
C ILE A 197 3.36 10.19 10.44
N VAL A 198 3.57 10.92 9.37
CA VAL A 198 4.64 11.93 9.25
C VAL A 198 4.00 13.30 9.23
N GLU A 199 4.23 14.09 10.29
CA GLU A 199 3.63 15.43 10.43
C GLU A 199 4.41 16.51 9.66
N ASN A 200 5.74 16.36 9.52
CA ASN A 200 6.60 17.38 8.93
C ASN A 200 7.90 16.81 8.35
N ASN A 201 8.72 17.67 7.77
CA ASN A 201 9.99 17.31 7.14
C ASN A 201 11.09 16.86 8.14
N SER A 202 10.94 17.10 9.44
CA SER A 202 11.92 16.70 10.48
C SER A 202 11.94 15.19 10.71
N ALA A 203 10.98 14.46 10.14
CA ALA A 203 10.93 13.01 10.20
C ALA A 203 12.07 12.29 9.45
N HIS A 204 12.79 12.97 8.56
CA HIS A 204 13.90 12.40 7.78
C HIS A 204 15.12 12.16 8.66
N ILE A 205 15.52 10.89 8.83
CA ILE A 205 16.65 10.49 9.66
C ILE A 205 17.90 10.19 8.81
N ALA A 206 17.75 9.36 7.78
CA ALA A 206 18.87 8.92 6.95
C ALA A 206 18.40 8.54 5.54
N GLY A 207 19.34 8.39 4.62
CA GLY A 207 19.08 8.00 3.24
C GLY A 207 18.81 9.19 2.33
N TYR A 208 18.61 8.91 1.03
CA TYR A 208 18.38 9.95 0.04
C TYR A 208 16.89 10.07 -0.31
N MET A 209 16.38 11.28 -0.17
CA MET A 209 15.05 11.66 -0.62
C MET A 209 15.11 12.97 -1.39
N GLY A 210 14.57 12.99 -2.58
CA GLY A 210 14.53 14.18 -3.44
C GLY A 210 13.67 15.30 -2.85
N SER A 211 14.02 16.54 -3.19
CA SER A 211 13.40 17.74 -2.60
C SER A 211 11.88 17.83 -2.83
N ARG A 212 11.37 17.30 -3.95
CA ARG A 212 9.93 17.27 -4.24
C ARG A 212 9.22 16.23 -3.36
N VAL A 213 9.80 15.03 -3.22
CA VAL A 213 9.24 13.99 -2.34
C VAL A 213 9.20 14.47 -0.89
N LYS A 214 10.26 15.17 -0.42
CA LYS A 214 10.27 15.77 0.93
C LYS A 214 9.11 16.75 1.16
N LYS A 215 8.76 17.55 0.15
CA LYS A 215 7.64 18.49 0.27
C LYS A 215 6.28 17.79 0.39
N GLU A 216 6.14 16.63 -0.23
CA GLU A 216 4.91 15.83 -0.21
C GLU A 216 4.75 15.02 1.08
N LEU A 217 5.84 14.84 1.87
CA LEU A 217 5.79 14.09 3.13
C LEU A 217 5.00 14.77 4.25
N LYS A 218 4.70 16.05 4.12
CA LYS A 218 3.91 16.73 5.14
C LYS A 218 2.50 16.13 5.21
N ASN A 219 2.09 15.76 6.41
CA ASN A 219 0.79 15.11 6.67
C ASN A 219 0.63 13.80 5.89
N ALA A 220 1.65 12.94 5.94
CA ALA A 220 1.66 11.67 5.24
C ALA A 220 1.23 10.51 6.13
N LEU A 221 0.32 9.69 5.61
CA LEU A 221 -0.03 8.40 6.19
C LEU A 221 1.06 7.38 5.90
N ILE A 222 1.54 6.70 6.93
CA ILE A 222 2.42 5.53 6.82
C ILE A 222 1.65 4.26 7.18
N PHE A 223 0.91 4.28 8.29
CA PHE A 223 0.08 3.16 8.74
C PHE A 223 -1.28 3.67 9.20
N GLY A 224 -2.33 2.96 8.81
CA GLY A 224 -3.68 3.29 9.23
C GLY A 224 -4.60 2.09 9.22
N VAL A 225 -5.72 2.21 9.92
CA VAL A 225 -6.77 1.20 9.99
C VAL A 225 -8.12 1.85 9.76
N GLN A 226 -8.94 1.22 8.94
CA GLN A 226 -10.31 1.64 8.73
C GLN A 226 -11.25 0.52 9.12
N ASP A 227 -12.09 0.75 10.12
CA ASP A 227 -13.16 -0.17 10.49
C ASP A 227 -14.30 -0.09 9.47
N MET A 228 -14.84 -1.27 9.13
CA MET A 228 -15.93 -1.44 8.17
C MET A 228 -16.94 -2.46 8.68
N ASP A 229 -17.96 -2.02 9.35
CA ASP A 229 -18.98 -2.86 10.02
C ASP A 229 -18.29 -3.84 11.01
N LYS A 230 -18.20 -5.15 10.69
CA LYS A 230 -17.57 -6.16 11.55
C LYS A 230 -16.10 -6.43 11.25
N GLY A 231 -15.58 -5.94 10.14
CA GLY A 231 -14.18 -6.15 9.74
C GLY A 231 -13.44 -4.85 9.55
N ASN A 232 -12.24 -4.92 9.00
CA ASN A 232 -11.40 -3.73 8.82
C ASN A 232 -10.46 -3.83 7.61
N VAL A 233 -9.84 -2.69 7.28
CA VAL A 233 -8.74 -2.61 6.32
C VAL A 233 -7.55 -1.97 7.01
N THR A 234 -6.42 -2.68 7.01
CA THR A 234 -5.14 -2.16 7.48
C THR A 234 -4.30 -1.70 6.28
N TYR A 235 -3.89 -0.46 6.31
CA TYR A 235 -3.07 0.19 5.29
C TYR A 235 -1.62 0.29 5.78
N LEU A 236 -0.70 -0.42 5.13
CA LEU A 236 0.74 -0.37 5.41
C LEU A 236 1.44 0.29 4.22
N GLY A 237 1.60 1.62 4.27
CA GLY A 237 2.15 2.42 3.17
C GLY A 237 3.61 2.11 2.83
N ASP A 238 4.38 1.69 3.83
CA ASP A 238 5.72 1.14 3.67
C ASP A 238 5.74 -0.33 4.13
N ASN A 239 6.65 -1.11 3.57
CA ASN A 239 6.78 -2.53 3.89
C ASN A 239 7.48 -2.74 5.24
N PRO A 240 6.79 -3.26 6.28
CA PRO A 240 7.39 -3.46 7.59
C PRO A 240 8.36 -4.64 7.66
N LEU A 241 8.34 -5.56 6.69
CA LEU A 241 9.11 -6.81 6.68
C LEU A 241 10.31 -6.78 5.73
N PHE A 242 10.78 -5.59 5.34
CA PHE A 242 11.80 -5.43 4.31
C PHE A 242 12.99 -6.38 4.49
N ARG A 243 13.17 -7.26 3.51
CA ARG A 243 14.25 -8.25 3.40
C ARG A 243 14.46 -9.11 4.65
N ALA A 244 13.42 -9.32 5.45
CA ALA A 244 13.42 -10.11 6.68
C ALA A 244 14.41 -9.63 7.78
N PHE A 245 15.13 -8.52 7.57
CA PHE A 245 16.05 -7.95 8.57
C PHE A 245 15.53 -6.67 9.25
N TRP A 246 14.42 -6.08 8.77
CA TRP A 246 13.81 -4.92 9.40
C TRP A 246 12.99 -5.36 10.62
N TYR A 247 13.70 -5.80 11.67
CA TYR A 247 13.08 -6.43 12.84
C TYR A 247 12.06 -5.54 13.55
N ASN A 248 12.27 -4.22 13.48
CA ASN A 248 11.34 -3.24 14.03
C ASN A 248 9.91 -3.37 13.46
N GLY A 249 9.74 -3.93 12.26
CA GLY A 249 8.44 -4.11 11.62
C GLY A 249 7.74 -5.45 11.93
N ASN A 250 8.43 -6.41 12.52
CA ASN A 250 7.85 -7.74 12.76
C ASN A 250 6.63 -7.68 13.69
N VAL A 251 6.73 -6.90 14.77
CA VAL A 251 5.62 -6.72 15.74
C VAL A 251 4.47 -5.96 15.10
N LEU A 252 4.75 -4.89 14.33
CA LEU A 252 3.73 -4.12 13.62
C LEU A 252 2.93 -5.00 12.66
N PHE A 253 3.63 -5.84 11.88
CA PHE A 253 2.95 -6.75 10.95
C PHE A 253 2.18 -7.84 11.70
N GLY A 254 2.75 -8.39 12.77
CA GLY A 254 2.05 -9.32 13.66
C GLY A 254 0.77 -8.72 14.25
N ASN A 255 0.84 -7.48 14.72
CA ASN A 255 -0.35 -6.77 15.23
C ASN A 255 -1.42 -6.61 14.14
N ALA A 256 -1.02 -6.26 12.91
CA ALA A 256 -1.96 -6.16 11.79
C ALA A 256 -2.68 -7.47 11.50
N VAL A 257 -1.98 -8.60 11.65
CA VAL A 257 -2.54 -9.94 11.38
C VAL A 257 -3.35 -10.49 12.55
N PHE A 258 -2.86 -10.33 13.78
CA PHE A 258 -3.40 -11.08 14.93
C PHE A 258 -4.14 -10.22 15.96
N ILE A 259 -3.84 -8.92 16.05
CA ILE A 259 -4.39 -8.07 17.12
C ILE A 259 -5.47 -7.12 16.61
N VAL A 260 -5.28 -6.50 15.43
CA VAL A 260 -6.25 -5.55 14.86
C VAL A 260 -7.56 -6.28 14.52
N GLY A 261 -8.66 -5.85 15.12
CA GLY A 261 -10.01 -6.41 14.87
C GLY A 261 -10.36 -7.67 15.70
N LEU A 262 -9.65 -7.87 16.80
CA LEU A 262 -10.08 -8.82 17.85
C LEU A 262 -11.18 -8.20 18.70
#